data_9d57a65c8e6ac494f34bd6372d46fd2d
#
_entry.id   9d57a65c8e6ac494f34bd6372d46fd2d
#
_cell.length_a   1.000
_cell.length_b   1.000
_cell.length_c   1.000
_cell.angle_alpha   90.00
_cell.angle_beta   90.00
_cell.angle_gamma   90.00
#
_symmetry.space_group_name_H-M   'P 1'
#
loop_
_entity.id
_entity.type
_entity.pdbx_description
1 polymer ?
#
loop_
_entity_poly.entity_id
_entity_poly.type
_entity_poly.pdbx_seq_one_letter_code
_entity_poly.pdbx_strand_id
1 'polypeptide(L)'
;MGWNDDLNKINSSLMDFFFPRKCPFCGKTTGKQLLCDTCRDTLPRCERVRYGADFGRCAASLYYEGAVRQAILDFKFKGKLGAMDCFGRMMAETAAEVYSGEFDAVTWVPVSKKRLRKRGFD
;
A
#
# COMPACT_ATOMS: atom_id res chain seq x y z
N MET A 1 -11.31 -32.28 -0.74
CA MET A 1 -11.01 -31.02 -0.07
C MET A 1 -9.52 -30.66 -0.16
N GLY A 2 -8.92 -30.67 -1.32
CA GLY A 2 -7.47 -30.45 -1.51
C GLY A 2 -7.08 -29.97 -2.91
N TRP A 3 -7.92 -30.18 -3.89
CA TRP A 3 -7.56 -29.92 -5.31
C TRP A 3 -7.57 -28.42 -5.68
N ASN A 4 -8.42 -27.61 -5.04
CA ASN A 4 -8.49 -26.17 -5.32
C ASN A 4 -7.33 -25.38 -4.66
N ASP A 5 -6.81 -25.84 -3.52
CA ASP A 5 -5.70 -25.18 -2.83
C ASP A 5 -4.36 -25.42 -3.54
N ASP A 6 -4.16 -26.61 -4.11
CA ASP A 6 -2.93 -26.94 -4.84
C ASP A 6 -2.90 -26.25 -6.22
N LEU A 7 -4.03 -26.14 -6.90
CA LEU A 7 -4.14 -25.42 -8.17
C LEU A 7 -3.94 -23.91 -7.98
N ASN A 8 -4.44 -23.33 -6.87
CA ASN A 8 -4.20 -21.94 -6.54
C ASN A 8 -2.73 -21.65 -6.18
N LYS A 9 -2.06 -22.58 -5.49
CA LYS A 9 -0.62 -22.48 -5.21
C LYS A 9 0.26 -22.59 -6.46
N ILE A 10 -0.07 -23.51 -7.36
CA ILE A 10 0.66 -23.68 -8.62
C ILE A 10 0.46 -22.45 -9.53
N ASN A 11 -0.77 -21.94 -9.60
CA ASN A 11 -1.10 -20.76 -10.41
C ASN A 11 -0.43 -19.49 -9.86
N SER A 12 -0.38 -19.32 -8.52
CA SER A 12 0.33 -18.20 -7.91
C SER A 12 1.85 -18.27 -8.14
N SER A 13 2.43 -19.47 -8.08
CA SER A 13 3.88 -19.66 -8.31
C SER A 13 4.29 -19.40 -9.76
N LEU A 14 3.46 -19.81 -10.73
CA LEU A 14 3.68 -19.53 -12.15
C LEU A 14 3.50 -18.03 -12.46
N MET A 15 2.49 -17.41 -11.90
CA MET A 15 2.27 -15.98 -12.06
C MET A 15 3.38 -15.15 -11.42
N ASP A 16 3.89 -15.55 -10.26
CA ASP A 16 5.03 -14.91 -9.60
C ASP A 16 6.34 -15.08 -10.40
N PHE A 17 6.49 -16.17 -11.15
CA PHE A 17 7.64 -16.39 -12.03
C PHE A 17 7.60 -15.50 -13.27
N PHE A 18 6.45 -15.38 -13.93
CA PHE A 18 6.31 -14.57 -15.14
C PHE A 18 6.09 -13.07 -14.83
N PHE A 19 5.47 -12.75 -13.69
CA PHE A 19 5.17 -11.39 -13.25
C PHE A 19 5.64 -11.16 -11.81
N PRO A 20 6.96 -11.17 -11.56
CA PRO A 20 7.48 -11.01 -10.22
C PRO A 20 7.08 -9.66 -9.63
N ARG A 21 6.72 -9.67 -8.36
CA ARG A 21 6.41 -8.44 -7.63
C ARG A 21 7.60 -7.48 -7.68
N LYS A 22 7.31 -6.19 -7.84
CA LYS A 22 8.31 -5.13 -7.84
C LYS A 22 8.06 -4.20 -6.66
N CYS A 23 9.15 -3.75 -6.06
CA CYS A 23 9.10 -2.72 -5.03
C CYS A 23 8.45 -1.46 -5.60
N PRO A 24 7.37 -0.93 -4.99
CA PRO A 24 6.66 0.23 -5.52
C PRO A 24 7.51 1.51 -5.53
N PHE A 25 8.57 1.58 -4.73
CA PHE A 25 9.41 2.76 -4.57
C PHE A 25 10.62 2.78 -5.48
N CYS A 26 11.29 1.66 -5.70
CA CYS A 26 12.52 1.59 -6.50
C CYS A 26 12.42 0.69 -7.74
N GLY A 27 11.35 -0.07 -7.89
CA GLY A 27 11.13 -0.97 -9.03
C GLY A 27 11.92 -2.28 -9.00
N LYS A 28 12.78 -2.52 -8.00
CA LYS A 28 13.51 -3.79 -7.86
C LYS A 28 12.54 -4.96 -7.66
N THR A 29 12.84 -6.10 -8.26
CA THR A 29 12.09 -7.34 -8.03
C THR A 29 12.24 -7.79 -6.58
N THR A 30 11.11 -8.08 -5.92
CA THR A 30 11.07 -8.43 -4.49
C THR A 30 10.63 -9.87 -4.23
N GLY A 31 10.29 -10.62 -5.28
CA GLY A 31 9.74 -11.98 -5.14
C GLY A 31 8.42 -11.96 -4.36
N LYS A 32 8.40 -12.56 -3.17
CA LYS A 32 7.21 -12.61 -2.30
C LYS A 32 7.05 -11.40 -1.38
N GLN A 33 8.09 -10.57 -1.24
CA GLN A 33 8.04 -9.40 -0.36
C GLN A 33 7.27 -8.25 -1.02
N LEU A 34 6.57 -7.45 -0.21
CA LEU A 34 5.87 -6.26 -0.67
C LEU A 34 6.82 -5.07 -0.88
N LEU A 35 7.96 -5.09 -0.22
CA LEU A 35 8.95 -4.01 -0.16
C LEU A 35 10.36 -4.62 -0.14
N CYS A 36 11.31 -4.05 -0.87
CA CYS A 36 12.70 -4.48 -0.79
C CYS A 36 13.38 -3.97 0.49
N ASP A 37 14.40 -4.67 0.96
CA ASP A 37 15.08 -4.35 2.22
C ASP A 37 15.69 -2.93 2.17
N THR A 38 16.32 -2.54 1.08
CA THR A 38 16.86 -1.19 0.91
C THR A 38 15.80 -0.10 1.14
N CYS A 39 14.61 -0.24 0.51
CA CYS A 39 13.54 0.74 0.72
C CYS A 39 12.94 0.65 2.11
N ARG A 40 12.88 -0.54 2.72
CA ARG A 40 12.42 -0.70 4.10
C ARG A 40 13.23 0.14 5.07
N ASP A 41 14.55 0.20 4.85
CA ASP A 41 15.48 0.88 5.75
C ASP A 41 15.65 2.38 5.43
N THR A 42 15.41 2.79 4.19
CA THR A 42 15.72 4.16 3.73
C THR A 42 14.50 5.06 3.50
N LEU A 43 13.28 4.50 3.52
CA LEU A 43 12.08 5.34 3.33
C LEU A 43 11.89 6.31 4.48
N PRO A 44 11.46 7.56 4.18
CA PRO A 44 11.26 8.61 5.19
C PRO A 44 10.02 8.30 6.02
N ARG A 45 10.20 7.59 7.12
CA ARG A 45 9.12 7.23 8.05
C ARG A 45 8.62 8.43 8.80
N CYS A 46 7.31 8.52 8.97
CA CYS A 46 6.66 9.58 9.73
C CYS A 46 6.24 9.06 11.10
N GLU A 47 7.05 9.36 12.11
CA GLU A 47 6.80 8.95 13.50
C GLU A 47 5.93 9.96 14.27
N ARG A 48 5.54 11.08 13.64
CA ARG A 48 4.81 12.15 14.31
C ARG A 48 3.30 11.97 14.16
N VAL A 49 2.63 11.82 15.28
CA VAL A 49 1.17 11.97 15.37
C VAL A 49 0.84 13.46 15.53
N ARG A 50 -0.05 13.96 14.69
CA ARG A 50 -0.56 15.34 14.80
C ARG A 50 -1.93 15.32 15.44
N TYR A 51 -2.20 16.35 16.23
CA TYR A 51 -3.48 16.56 16.89
C TYR A 51 -4.11 17.86 16.40
N GLY A 52 -5.42 17.83 16.19
CA GLY A 52 -6.19 19.01 15.82
C GLY A 52 -7.60 18.97 16.39
N ALA A 53 -8.16 20.14 16.66
CA ALA A 53 -9.49 20.27 17.26
C ALA A 53 -10.59 19.62 16.38
N ASP A 54 -10.43 19.72 15.04
CA ASP A 54 -11.45 19.28 14.08
C ASP A 54 -11.29 17.82 13.64
N PHE A 55 -10.11 17.22 13.80
CA PHE A 55 -9.83 15.86 13.28
C PHE A 55 -9.24 14.89 14.33
N GLY A 56 -9.07 15.34 15.57
CA GLY A 56 -8.49 14.51 16.63
C GLY A 56 -7.03 14.12 16.35
N ARG A 57 -6.74 12.83 16.22
CA ARG A 57 -5.42 12.31 15.89
C ARG A 57 -5.28 12.10 14.38
N CYS A 58 -4.13 12.46 13.83
CA CYS A 58 -3.76 12.21 12.45
C CYS A 58 -2.36 11.59 12.40
N ALA A 59 -2.23 10.44 11.76
CA ALA A 59 -0.97 9.74 11.57
C ALA A 59 -0.71 9.48 10.09
N ALA A 60 0.56 9.40 9.70
CA ALA A 60 0.99 9.02 8.38
C ALA A 60 2.14 8.01 8.47
N SER A 61 2.18 7.04 7.57
CA SER A 61 3.23 6.03 7.53
C SER A 61 4.56 6.61 7.03
N LEU A 62 4.50 7.51 6.05
CA LEU A 62 5.66 8.07 5.36
C LEU A 62 5.47 9.56 5.08
N TYR A 63 6.57 10.30 4.99
CA TYR A 63 6.55 11.65 4.44
C TYR A 63 6.31 11.61 2.92
N TYR A 64 5.50 12.54 2.43
CA TYR A 64 5.15 12.65 1.00
C TYR A 64 6.23 13.37 0.21
N GLU A 65 7.35 12.70 -0.01
CA GLU A 65 8.52 13.26 -0.72
C GLU A 65 9.25 12.19 -1.54
N GLY A 66 10.15 12.59 -2.41
CA GLY A 66 11.04 11.71 -3.17
C GLY A 66 10.35 10.50 -3.80
N ALA A 67 10.86 9.32 -3.51
CA ALA A 67 10.35 8.04 -4.02
C ALA A 67 8.91 7.74 -3.55
N VAL A 68 8.54 8.19 -2.35
CA VAL A 68 7.17 8.00 -1.81
C VAL A 68 6.17 8.76 -2.66
N ARG A 69 6.45 10.03 -2.93
CA ARG A 69 5.61 10.86 -3.80
C ARG A 69 5.46 10.23 -5.19
N GLN A 70 6.57 9.78 -5.78
CA GLN A 70 6.54 9.16 -7.11
C GLN A 70 5.73 7.87 -7.13
N ALA A 71 5.90 7.00 -6.14
CA ALA A 71 5.14 5.74 -6.04
C ALA A 71 3.63 5.97 -5.91
N ILE A 72 3.21 6.97 -5.13
CA ILE A 72 1.80 7.34 -4.99
C ILE A 72 1.24 7.92 -6.29
N LEU A 73 2.01 8.74 -7.01
CA LEU A 73 1.58 9.28 -8.31
C LEU A 73 1.47 8.17 -9.36
N ASP A 74 2.41 7.24 -9.39
CA ASP A 74 2.39 6.09 -10.30
C ASP A 74 1.20 5.18 -10.01
N PHE A 75 0.91 4.91 -8.74
CA PHE A 75 -0.30 4.18 -8.32
C PHE A 75 -1.57 4.90 -8.78
N LYS A 76 -1.70 6.19 -8.47
CA LYS A 76 -2.91 6.96 -8.74
C LYS A 76 -3.17 7.23 -10.23
N PHE A 77 -2.12 7.42 -11.01
CA PHE A 77 -2.25 7.97 -12.39
C PHE A 77 -1.70 7.07 -13.49
N LYS A 78 -0.85 6.10 -13.16
CA LYS A 78 -0.30 5.15 -14.13
C LYS A 78 -0.80 3.71 -13.94
N GLY A 79 -1.75 3.51 -13.02
CA GLY A 79 -2.38 2.21 -12.80
C GLY A 79 -1.44 1.13 -12.25
N LYS A 80 -0.36 1.50 -11.54
CA LYS A 80 0.55 0.55 -10.91
C LYS A 80 -0.07 -0.07 -9.66
N LEU A 81 -1.10 -0.89 -9.85
CA LEU A 81 -1.91 -1.48 -8.77
C LEU A 81 -1.12 -2.44 -7.87
N GLY A 82 0.02 -2.97 -8.32
CA GLY A 82 0.88 -3.82 -7.49
C GLY A 82 1.41 -3.16 -6.20
N ALA A 83 1.29 -1.82 -6.10
CA ALA A 83 1.62 -1.08 -4.88
C ALA A 83 0.52 -1.14 -3.80
N MET A 84 -0.70 -1.57 -4.14
CA MET A 84 -1.87 -1.51 -3.26
C MET A 84 -1.67 -2.28 -1.96
N ASP A 85 -1.20 -3.53 -2.05
CA ASP A 85 -0.94 -4.37 -0.87
C ASP A 85 0.11 -3.75 0.05
N CYS A 86 1.17 -3.17 -0.55
CA CYS A 86 2.24 -2.51 0.20
C CYS A 86 1.70 -1.29 0.96
N PHE A 87 0.98 -0.42 0.28
CA PHE A 87 0.41 0.79 0.91
C PHE A 87 -0.64 0.44 1.95
N GLY A 88 -1.53 -0.51 1.65
CA GLY A 88 -2.55 -0.97 2.59
C GLY A 88 -1.94 -1.53 3.87
N ARG A 89 -0.90 -2.35 3.75
CA ARG A 89 -0.20 -2.90 4.92
C ARG A 89 0.49 -1.83 5.76
N MET A 90 1.21 -0.90 5.13
CA MET A 90 1.85 0.21 5.86
C MET A 90 0.83 1.08 6.61
N MET A 91 -0.31 1.37 5.98
CA MET A 91 -1.40 2.10 6.64
C MET A 91 -1.99 1.32 7.81
N ALA A 92 -2.21 0.02 7.65
CA ALA A 92 -2.74 -0.83 8.72
C ALA A 92 -1.77 -0.93 9.92
N GLU A 93 -0.48 -1.08 9.65
CA GLU A 93 0.56 -1.09 10.69
C GLU A 93 0.58 0.25 11.46
N THR A 94 0.59 1.37 10.74
CA THR A 94 0.52 2.71 11.37
C THR A 94 -0.77 2.91 12.17
N ALA A 95 -1.90 2.45 11.66
CA ALA A 95 -3.16 2.53 12.37
C ALA A 95 -3.16 1.69 13.65
N ALA A 96 -2.61 0.48 13.60
CA ALA A 96 -2.48 -0.38 14.78
C ALA A 96 -1.57 0.23 15.85
N GLU A 97 -0.45 0.83 15.45
CA GLU A 97 0.49 1.47 16.36
C GLU A 97 -0.10 2.71 17.04
N VAL A 98 -0.80 3.56 16.27
CA VAL A 98 -1.26 4.87 16.76
C VAL A 98 -2.61 4.78 17.47
N TYR A 99 -3.51 3.94 16.99
CA TYR A 99 -4.89 3.90 17.48
C TYR A 99 -5.19 2.69 18.37
N SER A 100 -4.30 1.67 18.40
CA SER A 100 -4.40 0.51 19.31
C SER A 100 -5.77 -0.16 19.35
N GLY A 101 -6.48 -0.18 18.21
CA GLY A 101 -7.83 -0.74 18.12
C GLY A 101 -8.96 0.15 18.67
N GLU A 102 -8.71 1.42 18.90
CA GLU A 102 -9.69 2.41 19.38
C GLU A 102 -10.64 2.92 18.28
N PHE A 103 -11.02 2.07 17.32
CA PHE A 103 -11.96 2.44 16.26
C PHE A 103 -12.90 1.27 15.93
N ASP A 104 -14.16 1.60 15.69
CA ASP A 104 -15.21 0.63 15.36
C ASP A 104 -15.48 0.53 13.86
N ALA A 105 -15.05 1.52 13.09
CA ALA A 105 -15.28 1.59 11.67
C ALA A 105 -14.12 2.26 10.93
N VAL A 106 -13.94 1.87 9.68
CA VAL A 106 -13.00 2.49 8.73
C VAL A 106 -13.79 3.08 7.57
N THR A 107 -13.47 4.30 7.20
CA THR A 107 -14.04 4.97 6.03
C THR A 107 -12.95 5.65 5.23
N TRP A 108 -13.28 6.11 4.03
CA TRP A 108 -12.34 6.81 3.16
C TRP A 108 -13.05 7.95 2.44
N VAL A 109 -12.27 8.87 1.89
CA VAL A 109 -12.79 9.94 1.04
C VAL A 109 -12.97 9.40 -0.37
N PRO A 110 -14.20 9.22 -0.86
CA PRO A 110 -14.45 8.63 -2.17
C PRO A 110 -13.95 9.53 -3.29
N VAL A 111 -13.48 8.92 -4.37
CA VAL A 111 -13.13 9.68 -5.57
C VAL A 111 -14.38 10.07 -6.36
N SER A 112 -14.33 11.20 -7.07
CA SER A 112 -15.43 11.62 -7.94
C SER A 112 -15.67 10.61 -9.08
N LYS A 113 -16.91 10.49 -9.54
CA LYS A 113 -17.29 9.59 -10.67
C LYS A 113 -16.41 9.78 -11.91
N LYS A 114 -15.98 11.01 -12.21
CA LYS A 114 -15.07 11.32 -13.32
C LYS A 114 -13.68 10.71 -13.11
N ARG A 115 -13.15 10.80 -11.89
CA ARG A 115 -11.84 10.20 -11.52
C ARG A 115 -11.91 8.68 -11.48
N LEU A 116 -12.98 8.11 -10.94
CA LEU A 116 -13.20 6.68 -10.91
C LEU A 116 -13.21 6.09 -12.34
N ARG A 117 -13.93 6.71 -13.29
CA ARG A 117 -13.92 6.29 -14.70
C ARG A 117 -12.52 6.34 -15.34
N LYS A 118 -11.72 7.35 -15.00
CA LYS A 118 -10.36 7.50 -15.53
C LYS A 118 -9.37 6.55 -14.89
N ARG A 119 -9.50 6.28 -13.58
CA ARG A 119 -8.60 5.43 -12.80
C ARG A 119 -8.94 3.95 -12.88
N GLY A 120 -10.24 3.63 -12.92
CA GLY A 120 -10.76 2.26 -12.83
C GLY A 120 -10.90 1.73 -11.40
N PHE A 121 -10.52 2.51 -10.38
CA PHE A 121 -10.62 2.14 -8.96
C PHE A 121 -10.80 3.37 -8.05
N ASP A 122 -11.30 3.14 -6.85
CA ASP A 122 -11.44 4.12 -5.78
C ASP A 122 -10.37 3.91 -4.70
#